data_9a8ea076096c30b6add99ec34c99f703
#
_entry.id   9a8ea076096c30b6add99ec34c99f703
#
_cell.length_a   1.000
_cell.length_b   1.000
_cell.length_c   1.000
_cell.angle_alpha   90.00
_cell.angle_beta   90.00
_cell.angle_gamma   90.00
#
_symmetry.space_group_name_H-M   'P 1'
#
loop_
_entity.id
_entity.type
_entity.pdbx_description
1 polymer ?
#
loop_
_entity_poly.entity_id
_entity_poly.type
_entity_poly.pdbx_seq_one_letter_code
_entity_poly.pdbx_strand_id
1 'polypeptide(L)'
;MNSTLASITSALVLTFGMNVFAQDTKKPEATDKPKEPTAKTSPAKPKLTPEELEAKFKATLTKATLSGRWCSIKEGQLGLEKEDKYTIIGVNKVGGDVWMINARIQYGKKDITAPIPVQVKRAGDTPVIIVDDVGVPGSGTYSARVMIYNNTYAGTWTGGDHGGLMNGVITQQKE
;
A
#
# COMPACT_ATOMS: atom_id res chain seq x y z
N MET A 1 0.33 -20.64 59.10
CA MET A 1 0.09 -22.04 58.70
C MET A 1 0.43 -22.07 57.20
N ASN A 2 1.64 -22.31 56.89
CA ASN A 2 2.45 -23.42 56.39
C ASN A 2 1.78 -24.27 55.31
N SER A 3 2.37 -24.30 54.11
CA SER A 3 2.80 -25.45 53.31
C SER A 3 3.17 -24.95 51.88
N THR A 4 4.41 -24.89 51.56
CA THR A 4 5.47 -25.80 51.05
C THR A 4 5.24 -26.34 49.62
N LEU A 5 6.11 -25.90 48.76
CA LEU A 5 6.90 -26.51 47.65
C LEU A 5 6.42 -27.81 46.99
N ALA A 6 6.51 -27.80 45.64
CA ALA A 6 7.23 -28.84 44.91
C ALA A 6 7.67 -28.35 43.50
N SER A 7 8.99 -28.20 43.33
CA SER A 7 9.74 -28.17 42.06
C SER A 7 9.76 -29.55 41.42
N ILE A 8 9.53 -29.65 40.11
CA ILE A 8 9.91 -30.81 39.30
C ILE A 8 10.67 -30.32 38.08
N THR A 9 12.00 -30.45 38.16
CA THR A 9 12.95 -30.36 37.07
C THR A 9 12.94 -31.70 36.33
N SER A 10 12.66 -31.70 35.04
CA SER A 10 12.86 -32.87 34.19
C SER A 10 13.86 -32.50 33.07
N ALA A 11 15.09 -33.00 33.24
CA ALA A 11 16.14 -32.92 32.25
C ALA A 11 15.98 -34.05 31.23
N LEU A 12 15.81 -33.68 29.95
CA LEU A 12 15.82 -34.62 28.83
C LEU A 12 17.23 -34.59 28.18
N VAL A 13 17.98 -35.64 28.38
CA VAL A 13 19.27 -35.91 27.72
C VAL A 13 18.98 -36.51 26.33
N LEU A 14 19.35 -35.80 25.27
CA LEU A 14 19.37 -36.34 23.90
C LEU A 14 20.78 -36.86 23.60
N THR A 15 20.92 -38.18 23.50
CA THR A 15 22.13 -38.86 23.02
C THR A 15 22.20 -38.80 21.50
N PHE A 16 23.28 -38.21 20.98
CA PHE A 16 23.64 -38.19 19.56
C PHE A 16 24.27 -39.53 19.20
N GLY A 17 23.61 -40.33 18.40
CA GLY A 17 24.16 -41.51 17.75
C GLY A 17 24.89 -41.16 16.47
N MET A 18 26.23 -41.26 16.45
CA MET A 18 27.01 -41.18 15.22
C MET A 18 26.93 -42.49 14.45
N ASN A 19 26.26 -42.45 13.26
CA ASN A 19 26.40 -43.53 12.28
C ASN A 19 27.49 -43.15 11.27
N VAL A 20 28.61 -43.86 11.36
CA VAL A 20 29.68 -43.86 10.35
C VAL A 20 29.28 -44.85 9.25
N PHE A 21 28.99 -44.35 8.07
CA PHE A 21 28.91 -45.19 6.85
C PHE A 21 30.14 -44.94 5.97
N ALA A 22 30.78 -46.06 5.61
CA ALA A 22 31.96 -46.15 4.77
C ALA A 22 31.72 -45.58 3.36
N GLN A 23 32.71 -44.87 2.85
CA GLN A 23 32.79 -44.39 1.47
C GLN A 23 32.98 -45.56 0.51
N ASP A 24 32.12 -45.65 -0.47
CA ASP A 24 32.38 -46.40 -1.71
C ASP A 24 32.47 -45.39 -2.87
N THR A 25 33.66 -45.31 -3.45
CA THR A 25 34.00 -44.37 -4.50
C THR A 25 33.52 -44.90 -5.84
N LYS A 26 32.36 -44.42 -6.32
CA LYS A 26 31.96 -44.55 -7.72
C LYS A 26 31.74 -43.16 -8.30
N LYS A 27 32.59 -42.80 -9.27
CA LYS A 27 32.55 -41.57 -10.06
C LYS A 27 31.19 -41.41 -10.72
N PRO A 28 30.39 -40.34 -10.48
CA PRO A 28 29.19 -40.11 -11.26
C PRO A 28 29.53 -39.30 -12.52
N GLU A 29 29.07 -39.87 -13.58
CA GLU A 29 28.83 -39.33 -14.92
C GLU A 29 28.06 -37.99 -14.86
N ALA A 30 28.41 -37.08 -15.77
CA ALA A 30 27.86 -35.73 -15.85
C ALA A 30 26.34 -35.75 -16.00
N THR A 31 25.63 -35.35 -14.92
CA THR A 31 24.19 -35.08 -15.00
C THR A 31 23.96 -33.66 -15.50
N ASP A 32 23.21 -33.62 -16.57
CA ASP A 32 22.64 -32.49 -17.26
C ASP A 32 22.05 -31.45 -16.28
N LYS A 33 22.62 -30.24 -16.29
CA LYS A 33 22.19 -29.12 -15.44
C LYS A 33 20.81 -28.67 -15.92
N PRO A 34 19.77 -28.60 -15.07
CA PRO A 34 18.48 -28.10 -15.49
C PRO A 34 18.65 -26.67 -16.06
N LYS A 35 18.23 -26.49 -17.30
CA LYS A 35 18.22 -25.22 -17.99
C LYS A 35 17.25 -24.28 -17.28
N GLU A 36 17.80 -23.28 -16.59
CA GLU A 36 17.05 -22.20 -15.96
C GLU A 36 16.11 -21.57 -17.02
N PRO A 37 14.82 -21.40 -16.72
CA PRO A 37 13.90 -20.81 -17.69
C PRO A 37 14.34 -19.37 -17.96
N THR A 38 14.90 -19.12 -19.15
CA THR A 38 15.18 -17.77 -19.63
C THR A 38 13.87 -17.00 -19.66
N ALA A 39 13.66 -16.12 -18.66
CA ALA A 39 12.59 -15.14 -18.68
C ALA A 39 12.72 -14.32 -19.97
N LYS A 40 11.74 -14.45 -20.85
CA LYS A 40 11.62 -13.62 -22.05
C LYS A 40 11.54 -12.18 -21.58
N THR A 41 12.61 -11.42 -21.72
CA THR A 41 12.63 -9.98 -21.48
C THR A 41 11.70 -9.34 -22.50
N SER A 42 10.49 -9.00 -22.06
CA SER A 42 9.59 -8.14 -22.84
C SER A 42 10.31 -6.82 -23.13
N PRO A 43 10.22 -6.26 -24.35
CA PRO A 43 10.87 -4.98 -24.67
C PRO A 43 10.44 -3.94 -23.63
N ALA A 44 11.43 -3.32 -22.97
CA ALA A 44 11.20 -2.32 -21.94
C ALA A 44 10.42 -1.16 -22.57
N LYS A 45 9.22 -0.88 -22.02
CA LYS A 45 8.42 0.28 -22.40
C LYS A 45 9.26 1.56 -22.21
N PRO A 46 9.24 2.52 -23.16
CA PRO A 46 9.97 3.77 -23.02
C PRO A 46 9.65 4.43 -21.67
N LYS A 47 10.69 4.84 -20.95
CA LYS A 47 10.54 5.49 -19.65
C LYS A 47 10.02 6.92 -19.89
N LEU A 48 8.87 7.25 -19.32
CA LEU A 48 8.29 8.59 -19.41
C LEU A 48 9.17 9.63 -18.71
N THR A 49 9.19 10.85 -19.23
CA THR A 49 9.86 11.99 -18.58
C THR A 49 9.08 12.44 -17.32
N PRO A 50 9.69 13.21 -16.41
CA PRO A 50 9.00 13.77 -15.27
C PRO A 50 7.76 14.58 -15.67
N GLU A 51 7.84 15.38 -16.73
CA GLU A 51 6.76 16.22 -17.24
C GLU A 51 5.60 15.38 -17.80
N GLU A 52 5.90 14.32 -18.52
CA GLU A 52 4.90 13.36 -19.04
C GLU A 52 4.20 12.62 -17.88
N LEU A 53 4.94 12.27 -16.84
CA LEU A 53 4.38 11.64 -15.64
C LEU A 53 3.46 12.59 -14.86
N GLU A 54 3.81 13.87 -14.79
CA GLU A 54 2.96 14.91 -14.17
C GLU A 54 1.69 15.15 -14.98
N ALA A 55 1.82 15.28 -16.30
CA ALA A 55 0.68 15.42 -17.19
C ALA A 55 -0.28 14.22 -17.08
N LYS A 56 0.26 12.99 -17.03
CA LYS A 56 -0.51 11.76 -16.83
C LYS A 56 -1.23 11.76 -15.49
N PHE A 57 -0.56 12.13 -14.40
CA PHE A 57 -1.18 12.24 -13.08
C PHE A 57 -2.33 13.24 -13.08
N LYS A 58 -2.11 14.44 -13.60
CA LYS A 58 -3.13 15.47 -13.73
C LYS A 58 -4.32 15.00 -14.56
N ALA A 59 -4.07 14.38 -15.71
CA ALA A 59 -5.12 13.85 -16.60
C ALA A 59 -5.93 12.74 -15.93
N THR A 60 -5.29 11.85 -15.16
CA THR A 60 -5.96 10.75 -14.45
C THR A 60 -6.94 11.26 -13.41
N LEU A 61 -6.62 12.36 -12.73
CA LEU A 61 -7.44 12.86 -11.62
C LEU A 61 -8.37 14.02 -11.99
N THR A 62 -8.06 14.81 -13.01
CA THR A 62 -8.92 15.95 -13.39
C THR A 62 -10.31 15.46 -13.82
N LYS A 63 -11.37 16.02 -13.24
CA LYS A 63 -12.77 15.60 -13.46
C LYS A 63 -13.00 14.09 -13.22
N ALA A 64 -12.24 13.48 -12.33
CA ALA A 64 -12.40 12.08 -11.97
C ALA A 64 -13.30 11.90 -10.76
N THR A 65 -13.89 10.73 -10.66
CA THR A 65 -14.55 10.22 -9.45
C THR A 65 -13.80 9.00 -8.97
N LEU A 66 -13.34 9.04 -7.73
CA LEU A 66 -12.79 7.90 -7.01
C LEU A 66 -13.92 7.30 -6.17
N SER A 67 -14.28 6.06 -6.43
CA SER A 67 -15.32 5.34 -5.70
C SER A 67 -14.73 4.07 -5.11
N GLY A 68 -14.92 3.90 -3.81
CA GLY A 68 -14.28 2.77 -3.15
C GLY A 68 -14.79 2.48 -1.76
N ARG A 69 -13.90 1.94 -0.98
CA ARG A 69 -14.17 1.50 0.39
C ARG A 69 -12.99 1.82 1.30
N TRP A 70 -13.29 2.02 2.55
CA TRP A 70 -12.34 2.17 3.62
C TRP A 70 -12.75 1.32 4.83
N CYS A 71 -11.78 0.93 5.63
CA CYS A 71 -12.03 0.31 6.93
C CYS A 71 -11.07 0.89 7.96
N SER A 72 -11.44 0.86 9.22
CA SER A 72 -10.54 1.16 10.32
C SER A 72 -9.72 -0.06 10.71
N ILE A 73 -8.54 0.18 11.28
CA ILE A 73 -7.74 -0.84 11.97
C ILE A 73 -7.84 -0.58 13.46
N LYS A 74 -8.24 -1.58 14.23
CA LYS A 74 -8.29 -1.53 15.68
C LYS A 74 -7.65 -2.78 16.26
N GLU A 75 -6.66 -2.62 17.14
CA GLU A 75 -5.94 -3.74 17.78
C GLU A 75 -5.40 -4.78 16.76
N GLY A 76 -4.91 -4.29 15.61
CA GLY A 76 -4.41 -5.15 14.53
C GLY A 76 -5.48 -5.85 13.68
N GLN A 77 -6.76 -5.60 13.93
CA GLN A 77 -7.88 -6.19 13.18
C GLN A 77 -8.51 -5.16 12.22
N LEU A 78 -8.89 -5.62 11.03
CA LEU A 78 -9.66 -4.81 10.08
C LEU A 78 -11.11 -4.72 10.51
N GLY A 79 -11.62 -3.50 10.55
CA GLY A 79 -13.04 -3.23 10.79
C GLY A 79 -13.90 -3.50 9.56
N LEU A 80 -15.22 -3.29 9.70
CA LEU A 80 -16.14 -3.39 8.57
C LEU A 80 -15.82 -2.33 7.51
N GLU A 81 -15.88 -2.74 6.26
CA GLU A 81 -15.75 -1.84 5.12
C GLU A 81 -16.94 -0.90 5.01
N LYS A 82 -16.63 0.35 4.69
CA LYS A 82 -17.61 1.43 4.45
C LYS A 82 -17.30 2.09 3.12
N GLU A 83 -18.31 2.59 2.45
CA GLU A 83 -18.15 3.29 1.18
C GLU A 83 -17.58 4.69 1.35
N ASP A 84 -16.74 5.09 0.40
CA ASP A 84 -16.28 6.46 0.21
C ASP A 84 -16.36 6.87 -1.26
N LYS A 85 -16.41 8.19 -1.47
CA LYS A 85 -16.40 8.77 -2.80
C LYS A 85 -15.69 10.12 -2.77
N TYR A 86 -14.79 10.30 -3.73
CA TYR A 86 -14.07 11.55 -3.93
C TYR A 86 -14.36 12.04 -5.35
N THR A 87 -15.08 13.15 -5.49
CA THR A 87 -15.29 13.80 -6.79
C THR A 87 -14.23 14.88 -6.95
N ILE A 88 -13.31 14.68 -7.86
CA ILE A 88 -12.19 15.60 -8.08
C ILE A 88 -12.66 16.75 -8.98
N ILE A 89 -12.63 17.95 -8.45
CA ILE A 89 -13.04 19.17 -9.12
C ILE A 89 -11.87 19.77 -9.89
N GLY A 90 -10.66 19.72 -9.31
CA GLY A 90 -9.47 20.25 -9.94
C GLY A 90 -8.19 19.71 -9.33
N VAL A 91 -7.13 19.67 -10.16
CA VAL A 91 -5.78 19.24 -9.78
C VAL A 91 -4.77 20.23 -10.33
N ASN A 92 -4.06 20.92 -9.46
CA ASN A 92 -3.11 21.95 -9.84
C ASN A 92 -1.76 21.72 -9.15
N LYS A 93 -0.67 21.77 -9.91
CA LYS A 93 0.69 21.79 -9.37
C LYS A 93 0.98 23.18 -8.80
N VAL A 94 1.44 23.22 -7.56
CA VAL A 94 1.83 24.47 -6.86
C VAL A 94 3.32 24.74 -7.07
N GLY A 95 4.14 23.69 -6.94
CA GLY A 95 5.58 23.79 -7.16
C GLY A 95 6.30 22.55 -6.62
N GLY A 96 7.43 22.17 -7.22
CA GLY A 96 8.13 20.94 -6.83
C GLY A 96 7.21 19.72 -6.84
N ASP A 97 7.13 19.03 -5.71
CA ASP A 97 6.23 17.88 -5.52
C ASP A 97 4.85 18.26 -4.94
N VAL A 98 4.61 19.56 -4.69
CA VAL A 98 3.39 20.05 -4.04
C VAL A 98 2.29 20.31 -5.05
N TRP A 99 1.11 19.74 -4.76
CA TRP A 99 -0.10 19.87 -5.56
C TRP A 99 -1.28 20.29 -4.69
N MET A 100 -2.27 20.91 -5.31
CA MET A 100 -3.56 21.21 -4.71
C MET A 100 -4.63 20.39 -5.43
N ILE A 101 -5.32 19.53 -4.69
CA ILE A 101 -6.45 18.75 -5.16
C ILE A 101 -7.73 19.32 -4.55
N ASN A 102 -8.61 19.88 -5.39
CA ASN A 102 -9.93 20.30 -4.95
C ASN A 102 -10.88 19.11 -5.11
N ALA A 103 -11.46 18.64 -4.02
CA ALA A 103 -12.30 17.46 -4.02
C ALA A 103 -13.55 17.64 -3.15
N ARG A 104 -14.67 17.08 -3.62
CA ARG A 104 -15.83 16.77 -2.80
C ARG A 104 -15.64 15.39 -2.22
N ILE A 105 -15.62 15.28 -0.91
CA ILE A 105 -15.31 14.07 -0.13
C ILE A 105 -16.60 13.61 0.55
N GLN A 106 -17.03 12.39 0.25
CA GLN A 106 -18.26 11.82 0.78
C GLN A 106 -17.97 10.48 1.46
N TYR A 107 -18.24 10.37 2.75
CA TYR A 107 -18.14 9.14 3.53
C TYR A 107 -19.08 9.16 4.73
N GLY A 108 -19.79 8.06 5.00
CA GLY A 108 -20.82 8.02 6.03
C GLY A 108 -21.89 9.11 5.81
N LYS A 109 -22.01 10.01 6.80
CA LYS A 109 -22.93 11.17 6.72
C LYS A 109 -22.21 12.47 6.34
N LYS A 110 -20.92 12.41 6.02
CA LYS A 110 -20.11 13.58 5.66
C LYS A 110 -20.15 13.82 4.15
N ASP A 111 -20.26 15.09 3.80
CA ASP A 111 -20.21 15.60 2.41
C ASP A 111 -19.52 16.96 2.46
N ILE A 112 -18.25 17.00 2.09
CA ILE A 112 -17.37 18.14 2.29
C ILE A 112 -16.65 18.44 1.02
N THR A 113 -16.60 19.71 0.61
CA THR A 113 -15.74 20.17 -0.47
C THR A 113 -14.60 20.98 0.11
N ALA A 114 -13.36 20.58 -0.18
CA ALA A 114 -12.18 21.24 0.33
C ALA A 114 -11.01 21.17 -0.65
N PRO A 115 -10.13 22.20 -0.64
CA PRO A 115 -8.80 22.10 -1.22
C PRO A 115 -7.89 21.27 -0.30
N ILE A 116 -7.28 20.24 -0.84
CA ILE A 116 -6.38 19.34 -0.13
C ILE A 116 -4.97 19.55 -0.66
N PRO A 117 -4.05 20.14 0.12
CA PRO A 117 -2.65 20.20 -0.23
C PRO A 117 -2.04 18.81 -0.08
N VAL A 118 -1.32 18.36 -1.11
CA VAL A 118 -0.69 17.04 -1.13
C VAL A 118 0.72 17.15 -1.69
N GLN A 119 1.58 16.20 -1.33
CA GLN A 119 2.79 15.93 -2.08
C GLN A 119 2.58 14.73 -2.99
N VAL A 120 3.18 14.73 -4.18
CA VAL A 120 3.14 13.59 -5.10
C VAL A 120 4.56 13.08 -5.31
N LYS A 121 4.83 11.91 -4.74
CA LYS A 121 6.08 11.16 -4.95
C LYS A 121 5.81 10.02 -5.93
N ARG A 122 6.88 9.34 -6.36
CA ARG A 122 6.77 8.28 -7.34
C ARG A 122 7.55 7.04 -6.94
N ALA A 123 6.92 5.90 -7.14
CA ALA A 123 7.57 4.59 -7.15
C ALA A 123 7.65 4.14 -8.63
N GLY A 124 8.76 4.42 -9.30
CA GLY A 124 8.86 4.29 -10.75
C GLY A 124 7.94 5.29 -11.46
N ASP A 125 7.00 4.81 -12.29
CA ASP A 125 5.98 5.62 -12.97
C ASP A 125 4.67 5.77 -12.17
N THR A 126 4.58 5.10 -11.02
CA THR A 126 3.39 5.07 -10.17
C THR A 126 3.39 6.24 -9.21
N PRO A 127 2.42 7.17 -9.27
CA PRO A 127 2.30 8.26 -8.31
C PRO A 127 1.78 7.76 -6.96
N VAL A 128 2.36 8.32 -5.90
CA VAL A 128 1.91 8.17 -4.52
C VAL A 128 1.54 9.55 -3.99
N ILE A 129 0.27 9.73 -3.67
CA ILE A 129 -0.24 10.93 -3.01
C ILE A 129 0.07 10.83 -1.53
N ILE A 130 0.68 11.88 -1.00
CA ILE A 130 1.05 12.02 0.39
C ILE A 130 0.26 13.20 0.96
N VAL A 131 -0.56 12.92 1.94
CA VAL A 131 -1.26 13.89 2.77
C VAL A 131 -0.62 13.82 4.15
N ASP A 132 -0.17 14.94 4.68
CA ASP A 132 0.43 15.03 6.01
C ASP A 132 -0.30 16.09 6.83
N ASP A 133 -1.00 15.63 7.87
CA ASP A 133 -1.70 16.43 8.88
C ASP A 133 -2.58 17.56 8.31
N VAL A 134 -3.34 17.24 7.27
CA VAL A 134 -4.24 18.18 6.61
C VAL A 134 -5.58 18.24 7.35
N GLY A 135 -5.96 19.44 7.77
CA GLY A 135 -7.25 19.71 8.37
C GLY A 135 -8.38 19.65 7.35
N VAL A 136 -9.39 18.81 7.61
CA VAL A 136 -10.61 18.71 6.82
C VAL A 136 -11.75 19.34 7.61
N PRO A 137 -12.41 20.40 7.10
CA PRO A 137 -13.44 21.13 7.83
C PRO A 137 -14.52 20.22 8.40
N GLY A 138 -14.80 20.33 9.69
CA GLY A 138 -15.80 19.52 10.38
C GLY A 138 -15.48 18.02 10.52
N SER A 139 -14.24 17.60 10.20
CA SER A 139 -13.84 16.19 10.23
C SER A 139 -12.53 15.90 10.97
N GLY A 140 -11.74 16.92 11.27
CA GLY A 140 -10.44 16.76 11.97
C GLY A 140 -9.25 16.78 11.01
N THR A 141 -8.12 16.34 11.50
CA THR A 141 -6.83 16.31 10.78
C THR A 141 -6.54 14.89 10.30
N TYR A 142 -6.09 14.77 9.07
CA TYR A 142 -5.83 13.48 8.43
C TYR A 142 -4.46 13.44 7.75
N SER A 143 -3.84 12.28 7.80
CA SER A 143 -2.70 11.92 6.97
C SER A 143 -3.04 10.71 6.13
N ALA A 144 -2.47 10.61 4.91
CA ALA A 144 -2.72 9.48 4.04
C ALA A 144 -1.53 9.20 3.12
N ARG A 145 -1.43 7.96 2.66
CA ARG A 145 -0.52 7.50 1.62
C ARG A 145 -1.33 6.70 0.62
N VAL A 146 -1.52 7.25 -0.57
CA VAL A 146 -2.42 6.67 -1.58
C VAL A 146 -1.69 6.50 -2.90
N MET A 147 -1.52 5.27 -3.31
CA MET A 147 -0.97 4.88 -4.59
C MET A 147 -2.06 4.88 -5.66
N ILE A 148 -1.74 5.36 -6.87
CA ILE A 148 -2.64 5.33 -8.03
C ILE A 148 -2.01 4.46 -9.12
N TYR A 149 -2.72 3.42 -9.55
CA TYR A 149 -2.25 2.52 -10.58
C TYR A 149 -3.42 1.93 -11.40
N ASN A 150 -3.31 1.94 -12.73
CA ASN A 150 -4.32 1.38 -13.65
C ASN A 150 -5.77 1.77 -13.31
N ASN A 151 -6.03 3.07 -13.13
CA ASN A 151 -7.34 3.59 -12.75
C ASN A 151 -7.91 3.01 -11.46
N THR A 152 -7.04 2.58 -10.55
CA THR A 152 -7.37 2.21 -9.18
C THR A 152 -6.59 3.06 -8.20
N TYR A 153 -7.04 3.10 -6.96
CA TYR A 153 -6.27 3.65 -5.85
C TYR A 153 -6.27 2.69 -4.67
N ALA A 154 -5.19 2.69 -3.91
CA ALA A 154 -5.09 1.95 -2.67
C ALA A 154 -4.12 2.65 -1.72
N GLY A 155 -4.40 2.57 -0.43
CA GLY A 155 -3.53 3.21 0.54
C GLY A 155 -3.96 3.05 1.98
N THR A 156 -3.31 3.85 2.82
CA THR A 156 -3.56 3.95 4.25
C THR A 156 -3.95 5.37 4.60
N TRP A 157 -4.72 5.51 5.67
CA TRP A 157 -5.07 6.80 6.24
C TRP A 157 -4.96 6.76 7.75
N THR A 158 -4.72 7.92 8.37
CA THR A 158 -4.79 8.12 9.82
C THR A 158 -5.52 9.42 10.11
N GLY A 159 -6.24 9.47 11.23
CA GLY A 159 -6.95 10.67 11.70
C GLY A 159 -7.19 10.56 13.19
N GLY A 160 -6.63 11.51 13.97
CA GLY A 160 -6.67 11.45 15.42
C GLY A 160 -5.96 10.21 15.97
N ASP A 161 -6.68 9.40 16.73
CA ASP A 161 -6.19 8.20 17.40
C ASP A 161 -6.45 6.89 16.62
N HIS A 162 -6.91 6.98 15.38
CA HIS A 162 -7.27 5.83 14.57
C HIS A 162 -6.77 5.96 13.12
N GLY A 163 -6.82 4.86 12.41
CA GLY A 163 -6.42 4.81 11.02
C GLY A 163 -6.94 3.55 10.34
N GLY A 164 -6.59 3.35 9.08
CA GLY A 164 -7.08 2.22 8.35
C GLY A 164 -6.58 2.12 6.91
N LEU A 165 -7.30 1.33 6.14
CA LEU A 165 -7.05 1.09 4.72
C LEU A 165 -8.13 1.75 3.89
N MET A 166 -7.79 2.06 2.63
CA MET A 166 -8.71 2.54 1.62
C MET A 166 -8.31 2.02 0.23
N ASN A 167 -9.30 1.76 -0.60
CA ASN A 167 -9.06 1.32 -1.98
C ASN A 167 -10.30 1.56 -2.85
N GLY A 168 -10.10 1.58 -4.16
CA GLY A 168 -11.21 1.75 -5.09
C GLY A 168 -10.78 1.95 -6.53
N VAL A 169 -11.74 2.39 -7.34
CA VAL A 169 -11.59 2.65 -8.76
C VAL A 169 -11.70 4.13 -9.08
N ILE A 170 -11.04 4.54 -10.15
CA ILE A 170 -11.04 5.91 -10.67
C ILE A 170 -11.78 5.90 -12.02
N THR A 171 -12.83 6.68 -12.13
CA THR A 171 -13.60 6.84 -13.36
C THR A 171 -13.63 8.30 -13.77
N GLN A 172 -13.56 8.57 -15.08
CA GLN A 172 -13.76 9.93 -15.59
C GLN A 172 -15.23 10.30 -15.53
N GLN A 173 -15.54 11.54 -15.13
CA GLN A 173 -16.90 12.06 -15.19
C GLN A 173 -17.28 12.21 -16.66
N LYS A 174 -18.44 11.67 -17.02
CA LYS A 174 -19.01 11.91 -18.37
C LYS A 174 -19.47 13.36 -18.44
N GLU A 175 -19.13 14.03 -19.54
CA GLU A 175 -19.68 15.34 -19.88
C GLU A 175 -21.17 15.24 -20.17
#